data_52631a1fc33216852f31011db5223eae
#
_entry.id   52631a1fc33216852f31011db5223eae
#
_cell.length_a   1.000
_cell.length_b   1.000
_cell.length_c   1.000
_cell.angle_alpha   90.00
_cell.angle_beta   90.00
_cell.angle_gamma   90.00
#
_symmetry.space_group_name_H-M   'P 1'
#
loop_
_entity.id
_entity.type
_entity.pdbx_description
1 polymer ?
#
loop_
_entity_poly.entity_id
_entity_poly.type
_entity_poly.pdbx_seq_one_letter_code
_entity_poly.pdbx_strand_id
1 'polypeptide(L)'
;MALRAVAGTAAPLLGEPLPVELMNTVWADRDGLHDELRDAAGLAAWLQAVAGRFAAGAEGGGPGLAVALPGGRPGRELAGQFRELRDGLRGLAAAVTADPRARAAGTGTPDVAAAVRAVNAACARAPLWSRLTWASPPGAPARTLRSAGTGPEAALSWIAEAAVLMFTGPDAGQLRACPGPGCVLYFIRAHPRREWCSAVCGNRARVARHYQRHRPGANWPGPDTPGSQD
;
A
#
# COMPACT_ATOMS: atom_id res chain seq x y z
N MET A 1 -3.09 7.88 -19.04
CA MET A 1 -2.80 6.43 -18.97
C MET A 1 -3.60 5.90 -17.79
N ALA A 2 -4.65 5.12 -18.06
CA ALA A 2 -5.52 4.57 -17.02
C ALA A 2 -4.70 3.68 -16.08
N LEU A 3 -5.01 3.70 -14.79
CA LEU A 3 -4.52 2.70 -13.84
C LEU A 3 -4.88 1.33 -14.44
N ARG A 4 -3.88 0.53 -14.77
CA ARG A 4 -4.12 -0.82 -15.30
C ARG A 4 -4.77 -1.63 -14.19
N ALA A 5 -6.05 -1.93 -14.34
CA ALA A 5 -6.63 -3.07 -13.67
C ALA A 5 -5.92 -4.32 -14.19
N VAL A 6 -5.14 -4.97 -13.34
CA VAL A 6 -4.60 -6.29 -13.64
C VAL A 6 -5.76 -7.26 -13.51
N ALA A 7 -5.92 -8.19 -14.46
CA ALA A 7 -7.03 -9.13 -14.45
C ALA A 7 -7.15 -9.79 -13.06
N GLY A 8 -8.29 -9.59 -12.41
CA GLY A 8 -8.65 -10.24 -11.14
C GLY A 8 -8.66 -9.37 -9.89
N THR A 9 -8.03 -8.19 -9.86
CA THR A 9 -8.11 -7.26 -8.72
C THR A 9 -8.59 -5.88 -9.16
N ALA A 10 -9.43 -5.24 -8.33
CA ALA A 10 -9.86 -3.85 -8.53
C ALA A 10 -8.89 -2.85 -7.88
N ALA A 11 -8.07 -3.28 -6.92
CA ALA A 11 -7.07 -2.43 -6.28
C ALA A 11 -6.02 -1.94 -7.29
N PRO A 12 -5.63 -0.65 -7.25
CA PRO A 12 -4.61 -0.13 -8.14
C PRO A 12 -3.23 -0.70 -7.77
N LEU A 13 -2.59 -1.40 -8.70
CA LEU A 13 -1.20 -1.81 -8.57
C LEU A 13 -0.31 -0.73 -9.21
N LEU A 14 0.55 -0.12 -8.39
CA LEU A 14 1.36 1.03 -8.77
C LEU A 14 2.82 0.69 -9.06
N GLY A 15 3.22 -0.58 -8.90
CA GLY A 15 4.61 -1.01 -8.99
C GLY A 15 5.43 -0.69 -7.72
N GLU A 16 4.77 -0.37 -6.63
CA GLU A 16 5.39 -0.10 -5.33
C GLU A 16 5.91 -1.40 -4.68
N PRO A 17 6.81 -1.33 -3.68
CA PRO A 17 7.13 -2.50 -2.86
C PRO A 17 5.88 -3.18 -2.32
N LEU A 18 5.89 -4.52 -2.19
CA LEU A 18 4.69 -5.28 -1.80
C LEU A 18 4.02 -4.81 -0.49
N PRO A 19 4.75 -4.35 0.55
CA PRO A 19 4.12 -3.75 1.72
C PRO A 19 3.28 -2.52 1.37
N VAL A 20 3.73 -1.69 0.43
CA VAL A 20 2.99 -0.50 -0.03
C VAL A 20 1.81 -0.89 -0.90
N GLU A 21 1.95 -1.89 -1.78
CA GLU A 21 0.82 -2.43 -2.55
C GLU A 21 -0.24 -3.03 -1.61
N LEU A 22 0.17 -3.71 -0.54
CA LEU A 22 -0.77 -4.20 0.48
C LEU A 22 -1.50 -3.04 1.18
N MET A 23 -0.81 -1.98 1.57
CA MET A 23 -1.46 -0.77 2.10
C MET A 23 -2.48 -0.18 1.13
N ASN A 24 -2.20 -0.25 -0.17
CA ASN A 24 -2.98 0.32 -1.25
C ASN A 24 -4.16 -0.57 -1.69
N THR A 25 -4.39 -1.72 -1.05
CA THR A 25 -5.63 -2.49 -1.19
C THR A 25 -6.85 -1.77 -0.59
N VAL A 26 -6.63 -0.67 0.12
CA VAL A 26 -7.64 0.34 0.43
C VAL A 26 -7.39 1.55 -0.47
N TRP A 27 -8.35 1.86 -1.34
CA TRP A 27 -8.26 3.01 -2.25
C TRP A 27 -9.56 3.78 -2.33
N ALA A 28 -9.53 4.96 -2.93
CA ALA A 28 -10.72 5.78 -3.12
C ALA A 28 -10.83 6.28 -4.56
N ASP A 29 -12.04 6.31 -5.05
CA ASP A 29 -12.42 6.94 -6.31
C ASP A 29 -13.66 7.85 -6.13
N ARG A 30 -14.38 8.17 -7.23
CA ARG A 30 -15.61 8.97 -7.20
C ARG A 30 -16.78 8.29 -6.48
N ASP A 31 -16.76 6.95 -6.41
CA ASP A 31 -17.83 6.15 -5.84
C ASP A 31 -17.59 5.89 -4.33
N GLY A 32 -16.42 6.29 -3.81
CA GLY A 32 -16.09 6.23 -2.40
C GLY A 32 -14.82 5.46 -2.06
N LEU A 33 -14.79 4.95 -0.83
CA LEU A 33 -13.68 4.15 -0.30
C LEU A 33 -13.94 2.66 -0.57
N HIS A 34 -12.94 1.98 -1.08
CA HIS A 34 -12.98 0.56 -1.42
C HIS A 34 -11.96 -0.22 -0.59
N ASP A 35 -12.28 -1.47 -0.28
CA ASP A 35 -11.38 -2.43 0.38
C ASP A 35 -11.35 -3.74 -0.42
N GLU A 36 -10.22 -4.03 -1.06
CA GLU A 36 -10.03 -5.28 -1.82
C GLU A 36 -10.02 -6.50 -0.91
N LEU A 37 -9.50 -6.35 0.32
CA LEU A 37 -9.35 -7.46 1.26
C LEU A 37 -10.56 -7.66 2.17
N ARG A 38 -11.73 -7.10 1.82
CA ARG A 38 -12.96 -7.26 2.61
C ARG A 38 -13.33 -8.71 2.89
N ASP A 39 -12.94 -9.62 1.97
CA ASP A 39 -13.21 -11.05 2.07
C ASP A 39 -12.07 -11.90 1.51
N ALA A 40 -12.20 -13.22 1.63
CA ALA A 40 -11.20 -14.17 1.16
C ALA A 40 -11.06 -14.21 -0.38
N ALA A 41 -12.12 -13.87 -1.11
CA ALA A 41 -12.09 -13.84 -2.57
C ALA A 41 -11.26 -12.66 -3.07
N GLY A 42 -11.43 -11.48 -2.48
CA GLY A 42 -10.61 -10.31 -2.77
C GLY A 42 -9.14 -10.54 -2.45
N LEU A 43 -8.83 -11.16 -1.29
CA LEU A 43 -7.45 -11.55 -0.97
C LEU A 43 -6.88 -12.51 -2.03
N ALA A 44 -7.65 -13.53 -2.45
CA ALA A 44 -7.19 -14.46 -3.47
C ALA A 44 -6.89 -13.77 -4.80
N ALA A 45 -7.78 -12.85 -5.23
CA ALA A 45 -7.61 -12.06 -6.44
C ALA A 45 -6.36 -11.17 -6.37
N TRP A 46 -6.14 -10.49 -5.24
CA TRP A 46 -4.98 -9.65 -5.04
C TRP A 46 -3.68 -10.45 -5.03
N LEU A 47 -3.61 -11.56 -4.28
CA LEU A 47 -2.44 -12.44 -4.25
C LEU A 47 -2.09 -12.97 -5.65
N GLN A 48 -3.09 -13.34 -6.44
CA GLN A 48 -2.87 -13.75 -7.82
C GLN A 48 -2.31 -12.63 -8.68
N ALA A 49 -2.82 -11.41 -8.53
CA ALA A 49 -2.35 -10.24 -9.29
C ALA A 49 -0.90 -9.86 -8.96
N VAL A 50 -0.44 -10.10 -7.73
CA VAL A 50 0.95 -9.82 -7.31
C VAL A 50 1.86 -11.06 -7.32
N ALA A 51 1.37 -12.24 -7.71
CA ALA A 51 2.09 -13.52 -7.64
C ALA A 51 3.48 -13.47 -8.29
N GLY A 52 3.57 -12.88 -9.48
CA GLY A 52 4.84 -12.74 -10.21
C GLY A 52 5.92 -11.94 -9.46
N ARG A 53 5.52 -11.09 -8.52
CA ARG A 53 6.44 -10.24 -7.76
C ARG A 53 7.14 -10.97 -6.63
N PHE A 54 6.58 -12.08 -6.16
CA PHE A 54 7.25 -12.97 -5.21
C PHE A 54 8.41 -13.72 -5.88
N ALA A 55 8.28 -14.01 -7.19
CA ALA A 55 9.34 -14.65 -7.98
C ALA A 55 10.41 -13.65 -8.46
N ALA A 56 10.00 -12.42 -8.82
CA ALA A 56 10.86 -11.38 -9.39
C ALA A 56 11.77 -10.68 -8.35
N GLY A 57 11.66 -10.98 -7.09
CA GLY A 57 12.58 -10.49 -6.04
C GLY A 57 14.04 -10.87 -6.27
N ALA A 58 14.35 -11.64 -7.33
CA ALA A 58 15.70 -11.97 -7.76
C ALA A 58 16.36 -10.85 -8.60
N GLU A 59 15.61 -10.00 -9.32
CA GLU A 59 16.18 -9.03 -10.27
C GLU A 59 16.53 -7.68 -9.62
N GLY A 60 16.02 -7.38 -8.43
CA GLY A 60 16.31 -6.14 -7.68
C GLY A 60 17.25 -6.32 -6.50
N GLY A 61 18.04 -7.41 -6.44
CA GLY A 61 18.94 -7.70 -5.32
C GLY A 61 18.24 -8.23 -4.06
N GLY A 62 16.92 -8.38 -4.08
CA GLY A 62 16.13 -9.04 -3.04
C GLY A 62 16.08 -10.55 -3.25
N PRO A 63 15.92 -11.34 -2.17
CA PRO A 63 15.78 -12.78 -2.28
C PRO A 63 14.47 -13.12 -2.99
N GLY A 64 14.57 -13.82 -4.13
CA GLY A 64 13.40 -14.41 -4.77
C GLY A 64 12.73 -15.39 -3.81
N LEU A 65 11.45 -15.19 -3.53
CA LEU A 65 10.65 -16.18 -2.82
C LEU A 65 10.17 -17.19 -3.87
N ALA A 66 10.86 -18.32 -3.99
CA ALA A 66 10.35 -19.46 -4.76
C ALA A 66 9.16 -20.09 -4.01
N VAL A 67 8.15 -19.29 -3.68
CA VAL A 67 6.86 -19.77 -3.22
C VAL A 67 6.00 -19.90 -4.45
N ALA A 68 5.95 -21.11 -4.98
CA ALA A 68 4.78 -21.47 -5.75
C ALA A 68 3.59 -21.24 -4.79
N LEU A 69 2.75 -20.25 -5.08
CA LEU A 69 1.46 -20.13 -4.39
C LEU A 69 0.71 -21.44 -4.70
N PRO A 70 0.68 -22.44 -3.82
CA PRO A 70 -0.06 -23.64 -4.11
C PRO A 70 -1.52 -23.24 -4.20
N GLY A 71 -2.23 -23.81 -5.16
CA GLY A 71 -3.60 -23.53 -5.49
C GLY A 71 -4.60 -23.84 -4.37
N GLY A 72 -4.56 -23.05 -3.31
CA GLY A 72 -5.51 -23.04 -2.22
C GLY A 72 -6.15 -21.65 -2.15
N ARG A 73 -7.48 -21.59 -2.05
CA ARG A 73 -8.14 -20.31 -1.72
C ARG A 73 -7.81 -19.96 -0.27
N PRO A 74 -7.33 -18.73 0.00
CA PRO A 74 -7.12 -18.29 1.37
C PRO A 74 -8.46 -18.35 2.14
N GLY A 75 -8.41 -18.84 3.38
CA GLY A 75 -9.58 -18.85 4.26
C GLY A 75 -9.89 -17.45 4.82
N ARG A 76 -11.05 -17.32 5.48
CA ARG A 76 -11.50 -16.08 6.11
C ARG A 76 -10.52 -15.60 7.19
N GLU A 77 -9.96 -16.52 7.96
CA GLU A 77 -8.98 -16.23 9.01
C GLU A 77 -7.74 -15.56 8.43
N LEU A 78 -7.16 -16.14 7.39
CA LEU A 78 -5.97 -15.59 6.74
C LEU A 78 -6.27 -14.21 6.11
N ALA A 79 -7.47 -14.02 5.54
CA ALA A 79 -7.89 -12.70 5.06
C ALA A 79 -7.96 -11.68 6.21
N GLY A 80 -8.34 -12.10 7.41
CA GLY A 80 -8.27 -11.29 8.64
C GLY A 80 -6.83 -10.87 8.95
N GLN A 81 -5.91 -11.82 8.95
CA GLN A 81 -4.48 -11.57 9.23
C GLN A 81 -3.84 -10.62 8.20
N PHE A 82 -4.18 -10.74 6.93
CA PHE A 82 -3.73 -9.79 5.90
C PHE A 82 -4.28 -8.38 6.13
N ARG A 83 -5.55 -8.25 6.58
CA ARG A 83 -6.11 -6.95 6.95
C ARG A 83 -5.43 -6.36 8.18
N GLU A 84 -5.18 -7.16 9.21
CA GLU A 84 -4.44 -6.72 10.42
C GLU A 84 -3.04 -6.21 10.07
N LEU A 85 -2.29 -6.96 9.25
CA LEU A 85 -1.00 -6.50 8.74
C LEU A 85 -1.14 -5.20 7.97
N ARG A 86 -2.05 -5.13 6.99
CA ARG A 86 -2.30 -3.94 6.18
C ARG A 86 -2.61 -2.71 7.04
N ASP A 87 -3.51 -2.86 7.98
CA ASP A 87 -3.97 -1.75 8.82
C ASP A 87 -2.85 -1.30 9.78
N GLY A 88 -2.06 -2.25 10.30
CA GLY A 88 -0.82 -1.95 11.02
C GLY A 88 0.17 -1.17 10.17
N LEU A 89 0.44 -1.62 8.95
CA LEU A 89 1.35 -0.91 8.02
C LEU A 89 0.84 0.50 7.68
N ARG A 90 -0.47 0.67 7.48
CA ARG A 90 -1.07 2.00 7.25
C ARG A 90 -0.94 2.89 8.48
N GLY A 91 -1.08 2.35 9.69
CA GLY A 91 -0.86 3.07 10.94
C GLY A 91 0.60 3.56 11.07
N LEU A 92 1.57 2.68 10.81
CA LEU A 92 3.00 3.06 10.79
C LEU A 92 3.31 4.09 9.70
N ALA A 93 2.78 3.88 8.50
CA ALA A 93 2.94 4.82 7.40
C ALA A 93 2.37 6.20 7.74
N ALA A 94 1.18 6.27 8.36
CA ALA A 94 0.58 7.52 8.81
C ALA A 94 1.45 8.24 9.87
N ALA A 95 2.05 7.49 10.79
CA ALA A 95 2.94 8.03 11.81
C ALA A 95 4.22 8.62 11.18
N VAL A 96 4.94 7.86 10.32
CA VAL A 96 6.21 8.31 9.74
C VAL A 96 6.05 9.40 8.68
N THR A 97 4.89 9.46 8.01
CA THR A 97 4.61 10.50 7.00
C THR A 97 3.88 11.70 7.56
N ALA A 98 3.56 11.71 8.86
CA ALA A 98 2.70 12.70 9.51
C ALA A 98 1.38 12.92 8.74
N ASP A 99 0.76 11.84 8.25
CA ASP A 99 -0.40 11.88 7.35
C ASP A 99 -1.60 12.60 7.99
N PRO A 100 -2.02 13.77 7.49
CA PRO A 100 -3.13 14.52 8.07
C PRO A 100 -4.47 13.79 7.94
N ARG A 101 -4.61 12.86 6.98
CA ARG A 101 -5.84 12.11 6.72
C ARG A 101 -6.17 11.15 7.86
N ALA A 102 -5.16 10.60 8.54
CA ALA A 102 -5.35 9.74 9.70
C ALA A 102 -6.02 10.50 10.85
N ARG A 103 -5.71 11.79 11.01
CA ARG A 103 -6.34 12.67 12.01
C ARG A 103 -7.76 13.07 11.60
N ALA A 104 -7.96 13.39 10.32
CA ALA A 104 -9.26 13.83 9.79
C ALA A 104 -10.32 12.72 9.80
N ALA A 105 -9.91 11.45 9.69
CA ALA A 105 -10.81 10.30 9.73
C ALA A 105 -11.35 9.98 11.13
N GLY A 106 -10.96 10.74 12.17
CA GLY A 106 -11.42 10.51 13.55
C GLY A 106 -10.88 9.21 14.18
N THR A 107 -9.94 8.54 13.52
CA THR A 107 -9.35 7.27 14.00
C THR A 107 -8.32 7.48 15.11
N GLY A 108 -8.16 8.73 15.58
CA GLY A 108 -7.18 9.07 16.61
C GLY A 108 -5.73 9.04 16.14
N THR A 109 -4.80 9.19 17.07
CA THR A 109 -3.38 8.96 16.82
C THR A 109 -3.17 7.47 16.55
N PRO A 110 -2.45 7.06 15.47
CA PRO A 110 -2.17 5.66 15.23
C PRO A 110 -1.54 4.99 16.45
N ASP A 111 -2.09 3.85 16.88
CA ASP A 111 -1.45 3.04 17.92
C ASP A 111 -0.25 2.31 17.30
N VAL A 112 0.91 2.98 17.38
CA VAL A 112 2.17 2.45 16.85
C VAL A 112 2.52 1.12 17.51
N ALA A 113 2.23 0.94 18.80
CA ALA A 113 2.54 -0.30 19.50
C ALA A 113 1.67 -1.46 18.99
N ALA A 114 0.37 -1.24 18.76
CA ALA A 114 -0.49 -2.24 18.15
C ALA A 114 -0.07 -2.55 16.71
N ALA A 115 0.30 -1.54 15.93
CA ALA A 115 0.78 -1.72 14.56
C ALA A 115 2.07 -2.56 14.51
N VAL A 116 3.03 -2.28 15.39
CA VAL A 116 4.27 -3.08 15.53
C VAL A 116 3.95 -4.52 15.92
N ARG A 117 3.02 -4.75 16.86
CA ARG A 117 2.60 -6.12 17.22
C ARG A 117 2.00 -6.87 16.02
N ALA A 118 1.16 -6.21 15.21
CA ALA A 118 0.57 -6.83 14.02
C ALA A 118 1.64 -7.23 12.99
N VAL A 119 2.62 -6.37 12.73
CA VAL A 119 3.75 -6.70 11.83
C VAL A 119 4.55 -7.88 12.37
N ASN A 120 4.93 -7.85 13.65
CA ASN A 120 5.71 -8.93 14.27
C ASN A 120 4.96 -10.26 14.29
N ALA A 121 3.65 -10.24 14.55
CA ALA A 121 2.80 -11.44 14.49
C ALA A 121 2.75 -12.02 13.07
N ALA A 122 2.67 -11.17 12.05
CA ALA A 122 2.70 -11.61 10.66
C ALA A 122 4.07 -12.19 10.25
N CYS A 123 5.19 -11.61 10.70
CA CYS A 123 6.53 -12.19 10.50
C CYS A 123 6.63 -13.59 11.11
N ALA A 124 6.08 -13.80 12.30
CA ALA A 124 6.16 -15.06 13.03
C ALA A 124 5.23 -16.15 12.51
N ARG A 125 4.22 -15.82 11.66
CA ARG A 125 3.21 -16.78 11.19
C ARG A 125 3.80 -17.94 10.39
N ALA A 126 4.71 -17.65 9.47
CA ALA A 126 5.40 -18.63 8.64
C ALA A 126 6.86 -18.20 8.47
N PRO A 127 7.73 -18.47 9.47
CA PRO A 127 9.09 -17.98 9.47
C PRO A 127 9.83 -18.31 8.17
N LEU A 128 10.66 -17.40 7.74
CA LEU A 128 11.43 -17.45 6.50
C LEU A 128 12.90 -17.70 6.81
N TRP A 129 13.57 -18.48 5.97
CA TRP A 129 15.03 -18.64 6.05
C TRP A 129 15.66 -18.65 4.67
N SER A 130 16.92 -18.23 4.62
CA SER A 130 17.70 -18.21 3.39
C SER A 130 18.24 -19.60 3.08
N ARG A 131 18.20 -19.97 1.79
CA ARG A 131 18.89 -21.14 1.24
C ARG A 131 19.85 -20.69 0.14
N LEU A 132 21.10 -21.08 0.26
CA LEU A 132 22.07 -20.94 -0.82
C LEU A 132 21.87 -22.08 -1.82
N THR A 133 21.79 -21.75 -3.08
CA THR A 133 21.84 -22.70 -4.20
C THR A 133 23.01 -22.31 -5.11
N TRP A 134 23.72 -23.32 -5.61
CA TRP A 134 24.82 -23.13 -6.55
C TRP A 134 24.70 -24.13 -7.67
N ALA A 135 24.34 -23.65 -8.86
CA ALA A 135 24.39 -24.49 -10.04
C ALA A 135 25.82 -24.89 -10.34
N SER A 136 26.06 -26.08 -10.90
CA SER A 136 27.41 -26.54 -11.29
C SER A 136 28.09 -25.49 -12.18
N PRO A 137 29.44 -25.35 -12.08
CA PRO A 137 30.16 -24.37 -12.90
C PRO A 137 29.82 -24.50 -14.39
N PRO A 138 29.60 -23.37 -15.12
CA PRO A 138 29.88 -21.98 -14.73
C PRO A 138 28.74 -21.23 -14.02
N GLY A 139 27.85 -21.92 -13.31
CA GLY A 139 26.71 -21.28 -12.65
C GLY A 139 27.10 -20.34 -11.51
N ALA A 140 26.28 -19.31 -11.26
CA ALA A 140 26.45 -18.39 -10.14
C ALA A 140 25.71 -18.88 -8.88
N PRO A 141 26.21 -18.55 -7.66
CA PRO A 141 25.47 -18.81 -6.45
C PRO A 141 24.22 -17.94 -6.40
N ALA A 142 23.13 -18.51 -5.92
CA ALA A 142 21.85 -17.81 -5.76
C ALA A 142 21.30 -18.00 -4.35
N ARG A 143 20.69 -16.96 -3.81
CA ARG A 143 19.95 -16.99 -2.56
C ARG A 143 18.46 -17.16 -2.85
N THR A 144 17.84 -18.13 -2.24
CA THR A 144 16.38 -18.30 -2.25
C THR A 144 15.85 -18.22 -0.82
N LEU A 145 14.63 -17.71 -0.66
CA LEU A 145 13.92 -17.81 0.62
C LEU A 145 13.05 -19.07 0.65
N ARG A 146 12.96 -19.66 1.82
CA ARG A 146 12.11 -20.81 2.12
C ARG A 146 11.22 -20.48 3.30
N SER A 147 10.06 -21.12 3.36
CA SER A 147 9.15 -21.08 4.49
C SER A 147 8.60 -22.46 4.78
N ALA A 148 8.26 -22.72 6.04
CA ALA A 148 7.51 -23.91 6.45
C ALA A 148 6.00 -23.76 6.27
N GLY A 149 5.51 -22.53 6.06
CA GLY A 149 4.08 -22.26 5.86
C GLY A 149 3.57 -22.60 4.47
N THR A 150 2.24 -22.55 4.32
CA THR A 150 1.58 -22.63 3.02
C THR A 150 1.92 -21.38 2.17
N GLY A 151 1.66 -21.41 0.86
CA GLY A 151 1.97 -20.30 -0.02
C GLY A 151 1.41 -18.95 0.44
N PRO A 152 0.11 -18.84 0.76
CA PRO A 152 -0.47 -17.59 1.24
C PRO A 152 0.05 -17.16 2.63
N GLU A 153 0.34 -18.09 3.56
CA GLU A 153 0.95 -17.77 4.86
C GLU A 153 2.39 -17.29 4.69
N ALA A 154 3.16 -17.95 3.84
CA ALA A 154 4.52 -17.52 3.50
C ALA A 154 4.52 -16.14 2.83
N ALA A 155 3.52 -15.83 1.99
CA ALA A 155 3.35 -14.52 1.40
C ALA A 155 3.08 -13.44 2.46
N LEU A 156 2.23 -13.72 3.45
CA LEU A 156 1.98 -12.82 4.57
C LEU A 156 3.26 -12.48 5.32
N SER A 157 4.01 -13.50 5.74
CA SER A 157 5.26 -13.30 6.48
C SER A 157 6.33 -12.61 5.63
N TRP A 158 6.42 -12.94 4.34
CA TRP A 158 7.36 -12.28 3.44
C TRP A 158 7.05 -10.78 3.27
N ILE A 159 5.77 -10.41 3.13
CA ILE A 159 5.37 -9.01 3.05
C ILE A 159 5.68 -8.29 4.36
N ALA A 160 5.46 -8.93 5.50
CA ALA A 160 5.79 -8.36 6.81
C ALA A 160 7.29 -8.15 6.99
N GLU A 161 8.13 -9.12 6.62
CA GLU A 161 9.60 -8.97 6.62
C GLU A 161 10.07 -7.87 5.66
N ALA A 162 9.49 -7.80 4.46
CA ALA A 162 9.77 -6.72 3.52
C ALA A 162 9.36 -5.35 4.08
N ALA A 163 8.30 -5.28 4.89
CA ALA A 163 7.89 -4.06 5.57
C ALA A 163 8.89 -3.67 6.67
N VAL A 164 9.38 -4.62 7.46
CA VAL A 164 10.44 -4.37 8.45
C VAL A 164 11.65 -3.73 7.75
N LEU A 165 12.12 -4.34 6.66
CA LEU A 165 13.24 -3.80 5.88
C LEU A 165 12.93 -2.40 5.31
N MET A 166 11.73 -2.16 4.83
CA MET A 166 11.30 -0.86 4.31
C MET A 166 11.31 0.22 5.40
N PHE A 167 10.81 -0.07 6.60
CA PHE A 167 10.75 0.91 7.69
C PHE A 167 12.08 1.13 8.40
N THR A 168 13.02 0.17 8.35
CA THR A 168 14.32 0.26 9.02
C THR A 168 15.47 0.53 8.06
N GLY A 169 15.26 0.38 6.76
CA GLY A 169 16.26 0.55 5.73
C GLY A 169 16.41 2.00 5.25
N PRO A 170 17.30 2.23 4.27
CA PRO A 170 17.59 3.56 3.73
C PRO A 170 16.38 4.23 3.07
N ASP A 171 15.41 3.43 2.60
CA ASP A 171 14.20 3.92 1.94
C ASP A 171 13.09 4.36 2.92
N ALA A 172 13.29 4.19 4.23
CA ALA A 172 12.31 4.58 5.25
C ALA A 172 11.90 6.05 5.12
N GLY A 173 12.86 6.94 4.82
CA GLY A 173 12.63 8.35 4.55
C GLY A 173 11.97 8.67 3.20
N GLN A 174 11.70 7.69 2.35
CA GLN A 174 11.10 7.89 1.02
C GLN A 174 9.60 7.59 0.96
N LEU A 175 9.04 6.98 1.99
CA LEU A 175 7.59 6.71 2.06
C LEU A 175 6.82 8.03 2.14
N ARG A 176 5.73 8.13 1.36
CA ARG A 176 4.87 9.32 1.31
C ARG A 176 3.40 8.92 1.27
N ALA A 177 2.57 9.72 1.95
CA ALA A 177 1.15 9.76 1.74
C ALA A 177 0.86 10.60 0.48
N CYS A 178 0.03 10.11 -0.42
CA CYS A 178 -0.29 10.85 -1.64
C CYS A 178 -1.14 12.10 -1.32
N PRO A 179 -0.69 13.32 -1.66
CA PRO A 179 -1.44 14.54 -1.38
C PRO A 179 -2.51 14.84 -2.45
N GLY A 180 -2.81 13.90 -3.36
CA GLY A 180 -3.85 14.07 -4.37
C GLY A 180 -5.23 14.21 -3.74
N PRO A 181 -6.09 15.15 -4.19
CA PRO A 181 -7.42 15.32 -3.64
C PRO A 181 -8.21 14.02 -3.63
N GLY A 182 -8.73 13.61 -2.46
CA GLY A 182 -9.47 12.36 -2.27
C GLY A 182 -8.64 11.07 -2.37
N CYS A 183 -7.31 11.15 -2.52
CA CYS A 183 -6.46 9.97 -2.56
C CYS A 183 -6.13 9.49 -1.14
N VAL A 184 -6.11 8.15 -0.94
CA VAL A 184 -5.77 7.52 0.35
C VAL A 184 -4.54 6.59 0.24
N LEU A 185 -3.82 6.64 -0.89
CA LEU A 185 -2.72 5.74 -1.20
C LEU A 185 -1.39 6.26 -0.64
N TYR A 186 -0.46 5.31 -0.46
CA TYR A 186 0.94 5.56 -0.13
C TYR A 186 1.84 5.20 -1.33
N PHE A 187 3.05 5.76 -1.37
CA PHE A 187 4.04 5.46 -2.41
C PHE A 187 5.47 5.73 -1.92
N ILE A 188 6.46 5.10 -2.55
CA ILE A 188 7.87 5.40 -2.33
C ILE A 188 8.30 6.49 -3.31
N ARG A 189 8.86 7.57 -2.80
CA ARG A 189 9.39 8.66 -3.61
C ARG A 189 10.78 8.30 -4.16
N ALA A 190 10.84 7.33 -5.07
CA ALA A 190 12.08 6.87 -5.69
C ALA A 190 12.81 7.95 -6.52
N HIS A 191 12.15 9.07 -6.84
CA HIS A 191 12.75 10.18 -7.56
C HIS A 191 12.31 11.52 -6.95
N PRO A 192 13.20 12.53 -6.78
CA PRO A 192 12.87 13.82 -6.17
C PRO A 192 11.68 14.57 -6.79
N ARG A 193 11.44 14.37 -8.11
CA ARG A 193 10.32 14.99 -8.83
C ARG A 193 8.98 14.24 -8.67
N ARG A 194 8.97 13.07 -8.01
CA ARG A 194 7.74 12.31 -7.79
C ARG A 194 6.98 12.89 -6.59
N GLU A 195 5.91 13.60 -6.86
CA GLU A 195 5.04 14.23 -5.85
C GLU A 195 3.75 13.43 -5.60
N TRP A 196 3.37 12.50 -6.51
CA TRP A 196 2.09 11.81 -6.52
C TRP A 196 2.28 10.30 -6.65
N CYS A 197 1.32 9.53 -6.10
CA CYS A 197 1.33 8.08 -6.30
C CYS A 197 1.20 7.68 -7.78
N SER A 198 0.50 8.51 -8.58
CA SER A 198 0.27 8.26 -10.01
C SER A 198 0.07 9.56 -10.79
N ALA A 199 0.18 9.48 -12.11
CA ALA A 199 -0.13 10.60 -13.02
C ALA A 199 -1.60 11.07 -12.89
N VAL A 200 -2.52 10.15 -12.57
CA VAL A 200 -3.94 10.48 -12.34
C VAL A 200 -4.10 11.42 -11.16
N CYS A 201 -3.41 11.16 -10.05
CA CYS A 201 -3.43 12.03 -8.88
C CYS A 201 -2.78 13.38 -9.18
N GLY A 202 -1.69 13.41 -9.95
CA GLY A 202 -1.07 14.65 -10.42
C GLY A 202 -2.02 15.49 -11.28
N ASN A 203 -2.79 14.86 -12.17
CA ASN A 203 -3.82 15.55 -12.96
C ASN A 203 -4.93 16.12 -12.07
N ARG A 204 -5.48 15.31 -11.14
CA ARG A 204 -6.49 15.79 -10.18
C ARG A 204 -6.01 17.03 -9.40
N ALA A 205 -4.78 17.00 -8.94
CA ALA A 205 -4.20 18.11 -8.20
C ALA A 205 -4.04 19.38 -9.07
N ARG A 206 -3.63 19.22 -10.33
CA ARG A 206 -3.55 20.37 -11.27
C ARG A 206 -4.92 20.98 -11.53
N VAL A 207 -5.92 20.13 -11.79
CA VAL A 207 -7.30 20.56 -12.02
C VAL A 207 -7.86 21.28 -10.78
N ALA A 208 -7.69 20.72 -9.58
CA ALA A 208 -8.15 21.34 -8.34
C ALA A 208 -7.51 22.73 -8.13
N ARG A 209 -6.18 22.86 -8.34
CA ARG A 209 -5.47 24.14 -8.26
C ARG A 209 -5.96 25.15 -9.30
N HIS A 210 -6.29 24.70 -10.51
CA HIS A 210 -6.85 25.57 -11.55
C HIS A 210 -8.21 26.12 -11.10
N TYR A 211 -9.12 25.28 -10.64
CA TYR A 211 -10.44 25.72 -10.16
C TYR A 211 -10.34 26.66 -8.95
N GLN A 212 -9.40 26.40 -8.01
CA GLN A 212 -9.20 27.31 -6.87
C GLN A 212 -8.75 28.71 -7.29
N ARG A 213 -7.88 28.81 -8.33
CA ARG A 213 -7.40 30.13 -8.86
C ARG A 213 -8.44 30.87 -9.68
N HIS A 214 -9.35 30.14 -10.33
CA HIS A 214 -10.36 30.73 -11.23
C HIS A 214 -11.75 30.75 -10.60
N ARG A 215 -11.87 30.41 -9.31
CA ARG A 215 -13.12 30.62 -8.58
C ARG A 215 -13.32 32.15 -8.50
N PRO A 216 -14.37 32.73 -9.12
CA PRO A 216 -14.68 34.18 -8.93
C PRO A 216 -14.79 34.39 -7.43
N GLY A 217 -14.12 35.41 -6.92
CA GLY A 217 -14.16 35.73 -5.50
C GLY A 217 -15.60 35.69 -5.00
N ALA A 218 -15.82 35.05 -3.88
CA ALA A 218 -17.08 35.08 -3.16
C ALA A 218 -17.27 36.49 -2.59
N ASN A 219 -17.43 37.48 -3.47
CA ASN A 219 -18.16 38.71 -3.19
C ASN A 219 -19.63 38.35 -3.40
N TRP A 220 -20.19 37.62 -2.45
CA TRP A 220 -21.63 37.61 -2.24
C TRP A 220 -21.95 38.99 -1.65
N PRO A 221 -22.64 39.93 -2.38
CA PRO A 221 -23.29 41.05 -1.72
C PRO A 221 -24.35 40.41 -0.81
N GLY A 222 -24.17 40.54 0.49
CA GLY A 222 -25.19 40.14 1.45
C GLY A 222 -26.56 40.70 1.03
N PRO A 223 -27.68 40.05 1.38
CA PRO A 223 -29.01 40.61 1.15
C PRO A 223 -29.06 42.00 1.82
N ASP A 224 -29.41 43.00 1.00
CA ASP A 224 -29.62 44.35 1.45
C ASP A 224 -30.52 44.33 2.70
N THR A 225 -29.98 44.81 3.79
CA THR A 225 -30.76 45.13 5.00
C THR A 225 -31.69 46.27 4.63
N PRO A 226 -33.03 46.11 4.68
CA PRO A 226 -33.93 47.23 4.44
C PRO A 226 -33.65 48.31 5.49
N GLY A 227 -33.32 49.52 5.00
CA GLY A 227 -33.07 50.66 5.83
C GLY A 227 -34.26 50.96 6.73
N SER A 228 -33.97 51.20 8.00
CA SER A 228 -34.82 51.92 8.93
C SER A 228 -35.15 53.27 8.30
N GLN A 229 -36.42 53.49 7.99
CA GLN A 229 -36.96 54.85 7.83
C GLN A 229 -37.74 55.21 9.08
N ASP A 230 -37.28 56.26 9.74
CA ASP A 230 -38.04 57.04 10.71
C ASP A 230 -39.32 57.61 10.11
#